data_d8c6d36f7c2ad2fa0fa292ce56544562
#
_entry.id   d8c6d36f7c2ad2fa0fa292ce56544562
#
_cell.length_a   1.000
_cell.length_b   1.000
_cell.length_c   1.000
_cell.angle_alpha   90.00
_cell.angle_beta   90.00
_cell.angle_gamma   90.00
#
_symmetry.space_group_name_H-M   'P 1'
#
loop_
_entity.id
_entity.type
_entity.pdbx_description
1 polymer ?
#
loop_
_entity_poly.entity_id
_entity_poly.type
_entity_poly.pdbx_seq_one_letter_code
_entity_poly.pdbx_strand_id
1 'polypeptide(L)'
;MSGMDSIWAKVERFRGEWFAGRHASLPVDVFTVAELDLRLDVIPFDDLFGKYGMDAMLRQDFTGIYVDTEAYQFLELGPVWKQKRLRFTFAHELGHFFLHRAEAASRDFSDFLAFFRWLHEESSERYRVEQEANEFAGRLLVPRDRLEEDYERFAVRAAEISPQWHALPNLRRALADKLSDRYGVNAQVIEVRLDRECIWEAR
;
A
#
# COMPACT_ATOMS: atom_id res chain seq x y z
N MET A 1 -1.87 -16.43 -17.55
CA MET A 1 -2.12 -15.44 -16.50
C MET A 1 -0.77 -15.00 -15.99
N SER A 2 -0.48 -13.69 -16.04
CA SER A 2 0.78 -13.18 -15.51
C SER A 2 0.81 -13.33 -13.98
N GLY A 3 2.01 -13.32 -13.36
CA GLY A 3 2.11 -13.35 -11.89
C GLY A 3 1.35 -12.19 -11.23
N MET A 4 1.26 -11.05 -11.93
CA MET A 4 0.55 -9.84 -11.51
C MET A 4 -0.97 -10.07 -11.42
N ASP A 5 -1.60 -10.74 -12.41
CA ASP A 5 -3.05 -11.04 -12.39
C ASP A 5 -3.41 -11.89 -11.17
N SER A 6 -2.50 -12.79 -10.76
CA SER A 6 -2.67 -13.60 -9.55
C SER A 6 -2.66 -12.75 -8.26
N ILE A 7 -1.78 -11.73 -8.18
CA ILE A 7 -1.70 -10.82 -7.02
C ILE A 7 -2.97 -9.97 -6.95
N TRP A 8 -3.41 -9.41 -8.06
CA TRP A 8 -4.62 -8.60 -8.12
C TRP A 8 -5.86 -9.34 -7.64
N ALA A 9 -6.04 -10.58 -8.10
CA ALA A 9 -7.14 -11.43 -7.60
C ALA A 9 -7.05 -11.70 -6.10
N LYS A 10 -5.82 -11.88 -5.55
CA LYS A 10 -5.60 -12.05 -4.11
C LYS A 10 -5.95 -10.79 -3.33
N VAL A 11 -5.58 -9.60 -3.82
CA VAL A 11 -5.92 -8.32 -3.17
C VAL A 11 -7.43 -8.10 -3.16
N GLU A 12 -8.12 -8.33 -4.28
CA GLU A 12 -9.58 -8.18 -4.33
C GLU A 12 -10.29 -9.15 -3.40
N ARG A 13 -9.80 -10.39 -3.28
CA ARG A 13 -10.32 -11.33 -2.29
C ARG A 13 -10.11 -10.83 -0.86
N PHE A 14 -8.89 -10.35 -0.55
CA PHE A 14 -8.57 -9.78 0.76
C PHE A 14 -9.46 -8.58 1.09
N ARG A 15 -9.65 -7.67 0.12
CA ARG A 15 -10.57 -6.53 0.28
C ARG A 15 -12.01 -6.97 0.51
N GLY A 16 -12.50 -7.94 -0.26
CA GLY A 16 -13.86 -8.48 -0.10
C GLY A 16 -14.08 -9.14 1.25
N GLU A 17 -13.07 -9.77 1.82
CA GLU A 17 -13.12 -10.44 3.12
C GLU A 17 -13.05 -9.45 4.29
N TRP A 18 -12.10 -8.49 4.23
CA TRP A 18 -11.75 -7.66 5.39
C TRP A 18 -12.22 -6.20 5.29
N PHE A 19 -12.45 -5.66 4.09
CA PHE A 19 -12.80 -4.25 3.87
C PHE A 19 -14.20 -4.04 3.28
N ALA A 20 -15.01 -5.06 3.16
CA ALA A 20 -16.42 -4.92 2.80
C ALA A 20 -17.23 -4.30 3.96
N GLY A 21 -18.27 -3.55 3.64
CA GLY A 21 -19.18 -2.96 4.63
C GLY A 21 -18.53 -1.81 5.41
N ARG A 22 -18.26 -2.01 6.71
CA ARG A 22 -17.79 -0.95 7.64
C ARG A 22 -16.45 -0.31 7.26
N HIS A 23 -15.60 -1.04 6.53
CA HIS A 23 -14.27 -0.55 6.11
C HIS A 23 -14.22 -0.12 4.64
N ALA A 24 -15.37 0.03 3.98
CA ALA A 24 -15.42 0.42 2.56
C ALA A 24 -15.11 1.91 2.31
N SER A 25 -14.90 2.71 3.36
CA SER A 25 -14.58 4.14 3.26
C SER A 25 -13.13 4.39 2.81
N LEU A 26 -12.90 5.58 2.26
CA LEU A 26 -11.55 6.10 1.99
C LEU A 26 -11.22 7.22 2.99
N PRO A 27 -9.98 7.32 3.44
CA PRO A 27 -8.86 6.38 3.23
C PRO A 27 -9.13 5.00 3.82
N VAL A 28 -8.56 3.95 3.21
CA VAL A 28 -8.67 2.57 3.72
C VAL A 28 -8.01 2.48 5.11
N ASP A 29 -8.77 1.99 6.11
CA ASP A 29 -8.29 1.87 7.48
C ASP A 29 -7.58 0.53 7.71
N VAL A 30 -6.33 0.48 7.31
CA VAL A 30 -5.48 -0.72 7.42
C VAL A 30 -5.10 -1.04 8.87
N PHE A 31 -5.08 -0.03 9.75
CA PHE A 31 -4.69 -0.22 11.15
C PHE A 31 -5.79 -0.97 11.92
N THR A 32 -7.02 -0.50 11.83
CA THR A 32 -8.16 -1.18 12.47
C THR A 32 -8.32 -2.62 11.99
N VAL A 33 -8.16 -2.88 10.69
CA VAL A 33 -8.23 -4.24 10.16
C VAL A 33 -7.10 -5.11 10.70
N ALA A 34 -5.87 -4.59 10.77
CA ALA A 34 -4.75 -5.34 11.32
C ALA A 34 -4.96 -5.70 12.80
N GLU A 35 -5.32 -4.72 13.63
CA GLU A 35 -5.43 -4.91 15.08
C GLU A 35 -6.69 -5.69 15.48
N LEU A 36 -7.86 -5.32 14.96
CA LEU A 36 -9.13 -5.84 15.44
C LEU A 36 -9.61 -7.09 14.67
N ASP A 37 -9.42 -7.11 13.35
CA ASP A 37 -9.93 -8.18 12.52
C ASP A 37 -8.88 -9.30 12.34
N LEU A 38 -7.64 -8.96 12.03
CA LEU A 38 -6.53 -9.92 11.88
C LEU A 38 -5.86 -10.26 13.21
N ARG A 39 -6.12 -9.47 14.27
CA ARG A 39 -5.55 -9.63 15.61
C ARG A 39 -4.02 -9.63 15.61
N LEU A 40 -3.44 -8.76 14.80
CA LEU A 40 -2.01 -8.54 14.80
C LEU A 40 -1.64 -7.55 15.90
N ASP A 41 -0.64 -7.90 16.69
CA ASP A 41 -0.09 -6.98 17.68
C ASP A 41 0.63 -5.83 16.98
N VAL A 42 0.27 -4.58 17.29
CA VAL A 42 1.05 -3.40 16.88
C VAL A 42 2.02 -3.07 18.00
N ILE A 43 3.31 -3.23 17.73
CA ILE A 43 4.36 -3.21 18.75
C ILE A 43 5.28 -2.01 18.50
N PRO A 44 5.26 -0.97 19.37
CA PRO A 44 6.22 0.13 19.26
C PRO A 44 7.67 -0.36 19.34
N PHE A 45 8.50 0.13 18.43
CA PHE A 45 9.92 -0.18 18.38
C PHE A 45 10.73 1.12 18.28
N ASP A 46 11.59 1.37 19.26
CA ASP A 46 12.37 2.60 19.32
C ASP A 46 13.45 2.64 18.23
N ASP A 47 13.39 3.72 17.43
CA ASP A 47 14.35 4.00 16.36
C ASP A 47 14.40 2.87 15.31
N LEU A 48 13.23 2.35 14.93
CA LEU A 48 13.13 1.35 13.86
C LEU A 48 13.62 1.94 12.53
N PHE A 49 13.25 3.20 12.25
CA PHE A 49 13.69 3.88 11.05
C PHE A 49 15.20 4.11 11.02
N GLY A 50 15.80 4.55 12.12
CA GLY A 50 17.25 4.76 12.18
C GLY A 50 18.06 3.46 12.05
N LYS A 51 17.54 2.36 12.58
CA LYS A 51 18.23 1.06 12.56
C LYS A 51 18.05 0.28 11.24
N TYR A 52 16.87 0.35 10.63
CA TYR A 52 16.49 -0.50 9.51
C TYR A 52 15.95 0.26 8.30
N GLY A 53 15.77 1.59 8.41
CA GLY A 53 15.23 2.43 7.34
C GLY A 53 13.72 2.28 7.09
N MET A 54 12.97 1.70 8.05
CA MET A 54 11.56 1.33 7.88
C MET A 54 10.69 1.93 8.98
N ASP A 55 9.46 2.35 8.64
CA ASP A 55 8.48 2.84 9.62
C ASP A 55 7.70 1.70 10.28
N ALA A 56 7.60 0.54 9.62
CA ALA A 56 6.96 -0.66 10.16
C ALA A 56 7.62 -1.92 9.59
N MET A 57 7.46 -3.05 10.28
CA MET A 57 8.08 -4.31 9.90
C MET A 57 7.32 -5.50 10.51
N LEU A 58 7.01 -6.50 9.70
CA LEU A 58 6.32 -7.71 10.13
C LEU A 58 7.20 -8.55 11.08
N ARG A 59 6.61 -9.11 12.12
CA ARG A 59 7.28 -10.09 12.99
C ARG A 59 7.53 -11.41 12.26
N GLN A 60 8.61 -12.08 12.61
CA GLN A 60 9.00 -13.39 12.03
C GLN A 60 7.92 -14.46 12.19
N ASP A 61 7.15 -14.43 13.27
CA ASP A 61 6.07 -15.38 13.56
C ASP A 61 4.73 -14.98 12.96
N PHE A 62 4.66 -13.85 12.26
CA PHE A 62 3.45 -13.32 11.65
C PHE A 62 2.31 -13.04 12.64
N THR A 63 2.63 -12.75 13.90
CA THR A 63 1.65 -12.42 14.94
C THR A 63 1.52 -10.93 15.21
N GLY A 64 2.39 -10.10 14.64
CA GLY A 64 2.36 -8.65 14.87
C GLY A 64 3.25 -7.88 13.90
N ILE A 65 3.16 -6.57 14.00
CA ILE A 65 3.93 -5.60 13.21
C ILE A 65 4.64 -4.66 14.18
N TYR A 66 5.97 -4.60 14.08
CA TYR A 66 6.75 -3.56 14.72
C TYR A 66 6.50 -2.23 14.01
N VAL A 67 6.31 -1.16 14.76
CA VAL A 67 6.11 0.19 14.22
C VAL A 67 7.08 1.13 14.91
N ASP A 68 7.74 1.97 14.13
CA ASP A 68 8.60 3.02 14.67
C ASP A 68 7.82 3.90 15.64
N THR A 69 8.33 4.08 16.86
CA THR A 69 7.63 4.81 17.93
C THR A 69 7.32 6.25 17.50
N GLU A 70 8.25 6.93 16.83
CA GLU A 70 8.04 8.29 16.34
C GLU A 70 7.00 8.31 15.22
N ALA A 71 7.09 7.39 14.25
CA ALA A 71 6.14 7.30 13.14
C ALA A 71 4.72 7.00 13.64
N TYR A 72 4.56 6.16 14.66
CA TYR A 72 3.27 5.84 15.26
C TYR A 72 2.63 7.05 15.96
N GLN A 73 3.43 7.84 16.68
CA GLN A 73 2.96 9.08 17.31
C GLN A 73 2.47 10.12 16.29
N PHE A 74 3.01 10.08 15.06
CA PHE A 74 2.60 10.98 13.99
C PHE A 74 1.26 10.63 13.32
N LEU A 75 0.66 9.48 13.61
CA LEU A 75 -0.64 9.10 13.02
C LEU A 75 -1.73 10.13 13.30
N GLU A 76 -1.73 10.77 14.48
CA GLU A 76 -2.75 11.73 14.86
C GLU A 76 -2.28 13.18 14.73
N LEU A 77 -1.03 13.48 15.05
CA LEU A 77 -0.51 14.84 15.26
C LEU A 77 0.62 15.24 14.31
N GLY A 78 1.08 14.33 13.48
CA GLY A 78 2.24 14.55 12.62
C GLY A 78 1.93 15.16 11.25
N PRO A 79 2.99 15.49 10.49
CA PRO A 79 2.86 15.93 9.11
C PRO A 79 2.13 14.90 8.25
N VAL A 80 1.19 15.35 7.40
CA VAL A 80 0.34 14.48 6.56
C VAL A 80 1.14 13.49 5.72
N TRP A 81 2.31 13.91 5.20
CA TRP A 81 3.15 13.01 4.38
C TRP A 81 3.75 11.84 5.19
N LYS A 82 4.04 12.03 6.50
CA LYS A 82 4.49 10.93 7.39
C LYS A 82 3.35 9.95 7.65
N GLN A 83 2.13 10.45 7.87
CA GLN A 83 0.94 9.61 8.03
C GLN A 83 0.69 8.76 6.77
N LYS A 84 0.77 9.37 5.59
CA LYS A 84 0.63 8.68 4.30
C LYS A 84 1.70 7.61 4.08
N ARG A 85 2.95 7.91 4.46
CA ARG A 85 4.08 6.98 4.36
C ARG A 85 3.86 5.77 5.28
N LEU A 86 3.53 6.01 6.55
CA LEU A 86 3.28 4.92 7.50
C LEU A 86 2.09 4.05 7.06
N ARG A 87 1.00 4.65 6.55
CA ARG A 87 -0.13 3.89 6.02
C ARG A 87 0.29 2.98 4.87
N PHE A 88 1.12 3.46 3.97
CA PHE A 88 1.62 2.64 2.85
C PHE A 88 2.53 1.52 3.35
N THR A 89 3.49 1.82 4.25
CA THR A 89 4.38 0.82 4.83
C THR A 89 3.57 -0.25 5.59
N PHE A 90 2.56 0.16 6.35
CA PHE A 90 1.72 -0.79 7.08
C PHE A 90 0.91 -1.70 6.14
N ALA A 91 0.36 -1.15 5.06
CA ALA A 91 -0.31 -1.93 4.01
C ALA A 91 0.65 -2.87 3.27
N HIS A 92 1.92 -2.48 3.13
CA HIS A 92 2.98 -3.32 2.58
C HIS A 92 3.28 -4.52 3.49
N GLU A 93 3.37 -4.32 4.80
CA GLU A 93 3.53 -5.41 5.78
C GLU A 93 2.32 -6.37 5.78
N LEU A 94 1.10 -5.85 5.59
CA LEU A 94 -0.08 -6.70 5.36
C LEU A 94 0.03 -7.51 4.06
N GLY A 95 0.68 -6.96 3.04
CA GLY A 95 1.02 -7.67 1.80
C GLY A 95 1.92 -8.87 2.09
N HIS A 96 2.98 -8.69 2.86
CA HIS A 96 3.83 -9.79 3.30
C HIS A 96 3.07 -10.82 4.14
N PHE A 97 2.28 -10.35 5.09
CA PHE A 97 1.44 -11.21 5.92
C PHE A 97 0.54 -12.13 5.08
N PHE A 98 -0.13 -11.56 4.09
CA PHE A 98 -1.11 -12.31 3.32
C PHE A 98 -0.50 -13.16 2.20
N LEU A 99 0.54 -12.64 1.52
CA LEU A 99 1.11 -13.28 0.34
C LEU A 99 2.22 -14.28 0.69
N HIS A 100 3.04 -13.99 1.71
CA HIS A 100 4.32 -14.66 1.92
C HIS A 100 4.38 -15.53 3.19
N ARG A 101 3.34 -15.52 4.05
CA ARG A 101 3.29 -16.30 5.29
C ARG A 101 3.53 -17.79 5.05
N ALA A 102 2.90 -18.37 4.04
CA ALA A 102 3.04 -19.80 3.74
C ALA A 102 4.46 -20.14 3.24
N GLU A 103 5.06 -19.26 2.43
CA GLU A 103 6.43 -19.42 1.97
C GLU A 103 7.42 -19.27 3.13
N ALA A 104 7.25 -18.29 3.99
CA ALA A 104 8.06 -18.10 5.19
C ALA A 104 7.99 -19.31 6.13
N ALA A 105 6.80 -19.88 6.34
CA ALA A 105 6.59 -21.06 7.20
C ALA A 105 7.30 -22.33 6.67
N SER A 106 7.65 -22.37 5.39
CA SER A 106 8.42 -23.48 4.80
C SER A 106 9.92 -23.33 4.94
N ARG A 107 10.40 -22.22 5.52
CA ARG A 107 11.82 -21.88 5.69
C ARG A 107 12.21 -21.95 7.14
N ASP A 108 13.45 -22.35 7.38
CA ASP A 108 14.08 -22.32 8.71
C ASP A 108 15.01 -21.10 8.76
N PHE A 109 14.61 -20.07 9.52
CA PHE A 109 15.41 -18.87 9.72
C PHE A 109 16.22 -19.00 11.00
N SER A 110 17.54 -18.88 10.93
CA SER A 110 18.43 -18.97 12.09
C SER A 110 18.13 -17.93 13.17
N ASP A 111 17.66 -16.76 12.75
CA ASP A 111 17.35 -15.62 13.61
C ASP A 111 16.46 -14.59 12.87
N PHE A 112 16.06 -13.56 13.62
CA PHE A 112 15.26 -12.46 13.07
C PHE A 112 15.96 -11.74 11.91
N LEU A 113 17.27 -11.57 11.95
CA LEU A 113 18.00 -10.88 10.88
C LEU A 113 18.01 -11.68 9.58
N ALA A 114 18.06 -13.02 9.65
CA ALA A 114 17.92 -13.89 8.49
C ALA A 114 16.52 -13.77 7.87
N PHE A 115 15.46 -13.73 8.70
CA PHE A 115 14.08 -13.46 8.25
C PHE A 115 13.96 -12.08 7.62
N PHE A 116 14.46 -11.03 8.28
CA PHE A 116 14.44 -9.66 7.78
C PHE A 116 15.11 -9.54 6.41
N ARG A 117 16.31 -10.11 6.26
CA ARG A 117 17.02 -10.12 4.98
C ARG A 117 16.24 -10.88 3.90
N TRP A 118 15.62 -11.98 4.25
CA TRP A 118 14.80 -12.73 3.31
C TRP A 118 13.60 -11.89 2.84
N LEU A 119 12.98 -11.12 3.72
CA LEU A 119 11.80 -10.34 3.40
C LEU A 119 12.14 -9.07 2.60
N HIS A 120 13.19 -8.34 2.98
CA HIS A 120 13.45 -6.96 2.53
C HIS A 120 14.74 -6.77 1.71
N GLU A 121 15.58 -7.78 1.54
CA GLU A 121 16.85 -7.58 0.84
C GLU A 121 16.70 -7.70 -0.69
N GLU A 122 17.26 -6.76 -1.46
CA GLU A 122 17.20 -6.70 -2.93
C GLU A 122 18.10 -7.75 -3.61
N SER A 123 17.80 -9.04 -3.51
CA SER A 123 18.33 -10.06 -4.40
C SER A 123 17.31 -10.44 -5.47
N SER A 124 17.70 -11.07 -6.58
CA SER A 124 16.82 -11.34 -7.74
C SER A 124 15.53 -12.12 -7.40
N GLU A 125 15.59 -13.05 -6.45
CA GLU A 125 14.39 -13.77 -5.97
C GLU A 125 13.56 -12.93 -4.97
N ARG A 126 14.21 -12.10 -4.17
CA ARG A 126 13.62 -11.27 -3.12
C ARG A 126 13.01 -10.00 -3.68
N TYR A 127 13.55 -9.47 -4.78
CA TYR A 127 12.92 -8.38 -5.53
C TYR A 127 11.47 -8.71 -5.89
N ARG A 128 11.15 -9.99 -6.16
CA ARG A 128 9.78 -10.45 -6.40
C ARG A 128 8.90 -10.25 -5.16
N VAL A 129 9.35 -10.68 -3.99
CA VAL A 129 8.60 -10.60 -2.72
C VAL A 129 8.26 -9.14 -2.38
N GLU A 130 9.23 -8.25 -2.50
CA GLU A 130 9.04 -6.82 -2.31
C GLU A 130 8.09 -6.19 -3.34
N GLN A 131 8.23 -6.54 -4.62
CA GLN A 131 7.33 -6.05 -5.66
C GLN A 131 5.88 -6.53 -5.46
N GLU A 132 5.69 -7.76 -5.01
CA GLU A 132 4.37 -8.31 -4.70
C GLU A 132 3.73 -7.59 -3.52
N ALA A 133 4.49 -7.30 -2.45
CA ALA A 133 4.00 -6.53 -1.30
C ALA A 133 3.68 -5.07 -1.66
N ASN A 134 4.53 -4.43 -2.45
CA ASN A 134 4.29 -3.08 -2.96
C ASN A 134 3.03 -3.00 -3.85
N GLU A 135 2.84 -3.99 -4.73
CA GLU A 135 1.65 -4.08 -5.57
C GLU A 135 0.38 -4.31 -4.74
N PHE A 136 0.48 -5.20 -3.75
CA PHE A 136 -0.59 -5.44 -2.79
C PHE A 136 -0.99 -4.14 -2.07
N ALA A 137 -0.02 -3.42 -1.48
CA ALA A 137 -0.26 -2.18 -0.75
C ALA A 137 -0.90 -1.11 -1.64
N GLY A 138 -0.35 -0.89 -2.82
CA GLY A 138 -0.87 0.10 -3.77
C GLY A 138 -2.32 -0.19 -4.16
N ARG A 139 -2.65 -1.44 -4.46
CA ARG A 139 -3.99 -1.84 -4.87
C ARG A 139 -5.00 -1.89 -3.71
N LEU A 140 -4.53 -2.26 -2.51
CA LEU A 140 -5.34 -2.22 -1.30
C LEU A 140 -5.78 -0.79 -0.96
N LEU A 141 -4.81 0.15 -0.95
CA LEU A 141 -5.05 1.53 -0.55
C LEU A 141 -5.72 2.39 -1.65
N VAL A 142 -5.51 2.02 -2.92
CA VAL A 142 -6.09 2.71 -4.08
C VAL A 142 -6.89 1.70 -4.90
N PRO A 143 -8.12 1.40 -4.48
CA PRO A 143 -9.00 0.45 -5.17
C PRO A 143 -9.32 0.93 -6.59
N ARG A 144 -9.24 0.00 -7.55
CA ARG A 144 -9.45 0.29 -8.98
C ARG A 144 -10.80 0.96 -9.25
N ASP A 145 -11.88 0.38 -8.73
CA ASP A 145 -13.25 0.87 -8.89
C ASP A 145 -13.39 2.33 -8.49
N ARG A 146 -12.81 2.70 -7.34
CA ARG A 146 -12.83 4.07 -6.83
C ARG A 146 -11.94 5.01 -7.63
N LEU A 147 -10.78 4.54 -8.07
CA LEU A 147 -9.86 5.33 -8.88
C LEU A 147 -10.46 5.62 -10.27
N GLU A 148 -11.13 4.63 -10.88
CA GLU A 148 -11.85 4.80 -12.14
C GLU A 148 -12.98 5.85 -12.01
N GLU A 149 -13.82 5.75 -10.97
CA GLU A 149 -14.87 6.75 -10.69
C GLU A 149 -14.29 8.17 -10.49
N ASP A 150 -13.19 8.31 -9.78
CA ASP A 150 -12.54 9.60 -9.55
C ASP A 150 -11.92 10.16 -10.83
N TYR A 151 -11.30 9.29 -11.64
CA TYR A 151 -10.76 9.66 -12.94
C TYR A 151 -11.86 10.09 -13.92
N GLU A 152 -12.97 9.36 -14.03
CA GLU A 152 -14.09 9.71 -14.91
C GLU A 152 -14.68 11.07 -14.54
N ARG A 153 -14.91 11.34 -13.25
CA ARG A 153 -15.36 12.65 -12.78
C ARG A 153 -14.40 13.77 -13.13
N PHE A 154 -13.10 13.49 -13.04
CA PHE A 154 -12.08 14.45 -13.44
C PHE A 154 -12.08 14.66 -14.96
N ALA A 155 -12.13 13.59 -15.75
CA ALA A 155 -12.09 13.63 -17.21
C ALA A 155 -13.27 14.45 -17.80
N VAL A 156 -14.49 14.27 -17.27
CA VAL A 156 -15.65 15.07 -17.67
C VAL A 156 -15.40 16.56 -17.47
N ARG A 157 -14.92 16.95 -16.27
CA ARG A 157 -14.64 18.36 -15.97
C ARG A 157 -13.47 18.94 -16.78
N ALA A 158 -12.46 18.14 -17.03
CA ALA A 158 -11.31 18.55 -17.81
C ALA A 158 -11.71 18.78 -19.28
N ALA A 159 -12.57 17.94 -19.84
CA ALA A 159 -13.11 18.08 -21.21
C ALA A 159 -13.98 19.33 -21.39
N GLU A 160 -14.71 19.76 -20.36
CA GLU A 160 -15.47 21.03 -20.37
C GLU A 160 -14.54 22.25 -20.47
N ILE A 161 -13.33 22.17 -19.91
CA ILE A 161 -12.35 23.27 -19.94
C ILE A 161 -11.54 23.25 -21.23
N SER A 162 -11.09 22.08 -21.68
CA SER A 162 -10.30 21.90 -22.88
C SER A 162 -10.54 20.54 -23.53
N PRO A 163 -10.99 20.46 -24.78
CA PRO A 163 -11.12 19.17 -25.47
C PRO A 163 -9.80 18.40 -25.61
N GLN A 164 -8.66 19.11 -25.51
CA GLN A 164 -7.31 18.53 -25.62
C GLN A 164 -6.62 18.38 -24.26
N TRP A 165 -7.41 18.27 -23.17
CA TRP A 165 -6.88 18.24 -21.81
C TRP A 165 -5.84 17.12 -21.58
N HIS A 166 -5.94 15.99 -22.28
CA HIS A 166 -4.96 14.90 -22.18
C HIS A 166 -3.53 15.31 -22.58
N ALA A 167 -3.40 16.29 -23.48
CA ALA A 167 -2.10 16.80 -23.93
C ALA A 167 -1.50 17.86 -23.01
N LEU A 168 -2.23 18.28 -21.96
CA LEU A 168 -1.73 19.28 -21.03
C LEU A 168 -0.64 18.68 -20.14
N PRO A 169 0.56 19.30 -20.08
CA PRO A 169 1.63 18.78 -19.25
C PRO A 169 1.24 18.83 -17.77
N ASN A 170 1.72 17.86 -17.01
CA ASN A 170 1.54 17.74 -15.55
C ASN A 170 0.10 17.51 -15.05
N LEU A 171 -0.88 17.36 -15.93
CA LEU A 171 -2.27 17.21 -15.49
C LEU A 171 -2.49 15.89 -14.74
N ARG A 172 -1.80 14.81 -15.14
CA ARG A 172 -1.79 13.53 -14.41
C ARG A 172 -1.27 13.72 -12.98
N ARG A 173 -0.15 14.44 -12.84
CA ARG A 173 0.41 14.75 -11.53
C ARG A 173 -0.56 15.58 -10.68
N ALA A 174 -1.18 16.60 -11.27
CA ALA A 174 -2.16 17.43 -10.57
C ALA A 174 -3.38 16.63 -10.10
N LEU A 175 -3.86 15.66 -10.88
CA LEU A 175 -4.88 14.73 -10.45
C LEU A 175 -4.40 13.87 -9.27
N ALA A 176 -3.20 13.29 -9.38
CA ALA A 176 -2.63 12.45 -8.34
C ALA A 176 -2.45 13.23 -7.02
N ASP A 177 -1.95 14.46 -7.08
CA ASP A 177 -1.82 15.34 -5.91
C ASP A 177 -3.19 15.61 -5.27
N LYS A 178 -4.22 15.90 -6.08
CA LYS A 178 -5.58 16.13 -5.60
C LYS A 178 -6.22 14.91 -4.94
N LEU A 179 -5.96 13.72 -5.46
CA LEU A 179 -6.51 12.48 -4.93
C LEU A 179 -5.73 11.95 -3.72
N SER A 180 -4.49 12.38 -3.53
CA SER A 180 -3.58 11.85 -2.50
C SER A 180 -4.16 11.90 -1.08
N ASP A 181 -4.89 12.97 -0.71
CA ASP A 181 -5.52 13.11 0.60
C ASP A 181 -6.74 12.18 0.75
N ARG A 182 -7.54 12.03 -0.31
CA ARG A 182 -8.71 11.16 -0.33
C ARG A 182 -8.33 9.70 -0.07
N TYR A 183 -7.22 9.24 -0.67
CA TYR A 183 -6.74 7.87 -0.51
C TYR A 183 -5.77 7.69 0.67
N GLY A 184 -5.34 8.78 1.28
CA GLY A 184 -4.37 8.75 2.39
C GLY A 184 -3.01 8.20 1.98
N VAL A 185 -2.59 8.43 0.72
CA VAL A 185 -1.31 7.98 0.16
C VAL A 185 -0.58 9.13 -0.52
N ASN A 186 0.73 9.00 -0.77
CA ASN A 186 1.47 9.97 -1.55
C ASN A 186 1.03 9.94 -3.03
N ALA A 187 1.08 11.09 -3.70
CA ALA A 187 0.65 11.24 -5.10
C ALA A 187 1.32 10.24 -6.05
N GLN A 188 2.59 9.89 -5.79
CA GLN A 188 3.31 8.88 -6.58
C GLN A 188 2.59 7.52 -6.60
N VAL A 189 1.95 7.11 -5.50
CA VAL A 189 1.18 5.86 -5.43
C VAL A 189 0.00 5.94 -6.40
N ILE A 190 -0.71 7.08 -6.43
CA ILE A 190 -1.82 7.30 -7.37
C ILE A 190 -1.33 7.23 -8.82
N GLU A 191 -0.21 7.91 -9.15
CA GLU A 191 0.37 7.89 -10.50
C GLU A 191 0.69 6.46 -10.96
N VAL A 192 1.33 5.68 -10.10
CA VAL A 192 1.66 4.26 -10.37
C VAL A 192 0.37 3.45 -10.59
N ARG A 193 -0.68 3.70 -9.81
CA ARG A 193 -1.96 2.98 -9.99
C ARG A 193 -2.66 3.35 -11.29
N LEU A 194 -2.69 4.65 -11.65
CA LEU A 194 -3.25 5.11 -12.92
C LEU A 194 -2.58 4.43 -14.12
N ASP A 195 -1.23 4.24 -14.07
CA ASP A 195 -0.48 3.56 -15.12
C ASP A 195 -0.75 2.05 -15.14
N ARG A 196 -0.62 1.38 -14.00
CA ARG A 196 -0.76 -0.09 -13.92
C ARG A 196 -2.16 -0.59 -14.21
N GLU A 197 -3.18 0.20 -13.88
CA GLU A 197 -4.58 -0.11 -14.20
C GLU A 197 -4.98 0.33 -15.61
N CYS A 198 -4.05 0.93 -16.39
CA CYS A 198 -4.32 1.49 -17.71
C CYS A 198 -5.50 2.49 -17.71
N ILE A 199 -5.69 3.24 -16.60
CA ILE A 199 -6.76 4.23 -16.46
C ILE A 199 -6.35 5.53 -17.15
N TRP A 200 -5.09 5.96 -17.03
CA TRP A 200 -4.55 7.11 -17.72
C TRP A 200 -4.01 6.68 -19.09
N GLU A 201 -4.91 6.38 -20.01
CA GLU A 201 -4.52 6.19 -21.42
C GLU A 201 -4.53 7.53 -22.14
N ALA A 202 -3.45 7.81 -22.86
CA ALA A 202 -3.45 8.86 -23.88
C ALA A 202 -4.35 8.40 -25.03
N ARG A 203 -5.62 8.83 -25.02
CA ARG A 203 -6.56 8.60 -26.10
C ARG A 203 -6.28 9.58 -27.24
#